data_059b4739b6c26e25af445a120757f446
#
_entry.id   059b4739b6c26e25af445a120757f446
#
_cell.length_a   1.000
_cell.length_b   1.000
_cell.length_c   1.000
_cell.angle_alpha   90.00
_cell.angle_beta   90.00
_cell.angle_gamma   90.00
#
_symmetry.space_group_name_H-M   'P 1'
#
loop_
_entity.id
_entity.type
_entity.pdbx_description
1 polymer ?
#
loop_
_entity_poly.entity_id
_entity_poly.type
_entity_poly.pdbx_seq_one_letter_code
_entity_poly.pdbx_strand_id
1 'polypeptide(L)'
;MKKALSLLLALVMILCLAACSGSNNETEATEAATEAATEAVTEAATEGAEAGDKNLNVYGIYKSDGAYFVNEAWALEKAMTEIAETEGYTVTWHYLSCDMDPEKCMTLIENAIADKADAIVTCVPDQTMSVAVVERCNEAGVPVVAVDDGLIDETGAKIAPWFGIDAYNIGYAAGEWLANYAKDNSLLEDESVGLMYCTMSTVSSCVPRTEGAEAAWADVLGDAMSDRTFYADFETTLETAYNAASAVITGNPQITTWLVMTPSENGALGAGSAIEEAGLAETSCVVALGADEVANQWDAGNYAVIREAAYFSGMVVGREAGTALANYLIYGTELPAEYATPAVMIDQTNYLDNVIRKDG
;
A
#
# COMPACT_ATOMS: atom_id res chain seq x y z
N MET A 1 -0.48 29.89 -54.11
CA MET A 1 0.53 29.58 -55.18
C MET A 1 1.22 28.31 -54.78
N LYS A 2 0.81 27.26 -55.37
CA LYS A 2 1.50 26.42 -56.36
C LYS A 2 2.62 25.59 -55.72
N LYS A 3 2.30 24.29 -55.54
CA LYS A 3 2.78 23.15 -56.36
C LYS A 3 4.12 22.61 -55.81
N ALA A 4 4.22 21.41 -55.39
CA ALA A 4 4.04 20.10 -55.97
C ALA A 4 5.39 19.42 -56.23
N LEU A 5 5.33 18.11 -56.08
CA LEU A 5 5.99 17.06 -56.85
C LEU A 5 7.26 16.46 -56.21
N SER A 6 7.52 15.21 -56.11
CA SER A 6 7.06 13.90 -56.59
C SER A 6 8.05 12.88 -56.06
N LEU A 7 7.60 11.72 -55.58
CA LEU A 7 7.70 10.39 -56.21
C LEU A 7 9.07 9.91 -56.73
N LEU A 8 9.59 8.82 -56.17
CA LEU A 8 10.22 7.66 -56.81
C LEU A 8 10.44 6.57 -55.77
N LEU A 9 9.76 5.51 -55.63
CA LEU A 9 9.45 4.28 -56.34
C LEU A 9 10.69 3.56 -56.93
N ALA A 10 11.03 2.40 -56.38
CA ALA A 10 11.58 1.20 -57.03
C ALA A 10 11.86 0.15 -55.95
N LEU A 11 11.08 -0.83 -55.67
CA LEU A 11 10.79 -2.11 -56.36
C LEU A 11 12.06 -2.87 -56.83
N VAL A 12 12.43 -3.88 -56.04
CA VAL A 12 13.10 -5.07 -56.63
C VAL A 12 12.53 -6.31 -55.94
N MET A 13 11.62 -6.97 -56.70
CA MET A 13 11.34 -8.39 -56.56
C MET A 13 12.38 -9.16 -57.37
N ILE A 14 12.91 -10.24 -56.80
CA ILE A 14 13.39 -11.37 -57.62
C ILE A 14 12.87 -12.66 -57.04
N LEU A 15 11.98 -13.26 -57.80
CA LEU A 15 11.60 -14.67 -57.77
C LEU A 15 12.76 -15.55 -58.17
N CYS A 16 12.84 -16.72 -57.56
CA CYS A 16 13.27 -17.94 -58.27
C CYS A 16 12.37 -19.10 -57.88
N LEU A 17 11.49 -19.42 -58.81
CA LEU A 17 10.79 -20.70 -58.96
C LEU A 17 11.64 -21.60 -59.88
N ALA A 18 11.76 -22.88 -59.55
CA ALA A 18 11.73 -24.02 -60.49
C ALA A 18 11.77 -25.29 -59.64
N ALA A 19 10.75 -26.04 -59.52
CA ALA A 19 10.07 -26.95 -60.45
C ALA A 19 10.84 -28.27 -60.62
N CYS A 20 10.31 -29.31 -60.24
CA CYS A 20 9.51 -30.38 -60.84
C CYS A 20 9.93 -31.76 -60.35
N SER A 21 8.97 -32.46 -59.82
CA SER A 21 8.39 -33.67 -60.44
C SER A 21 9.01 -35.02 -60.17
N GLY A 22 8.23 -35.89 -59.58
CA GLY A 22 8.07 -37.24 -60.06
C GLY A 22 8.24 -38.39 -59.07
N SER A 23 7.07 -38.93 -58.70
CA SER A 23 6.74 -40.36 -58.64
C SER A 23 7.24 -41.28 -57.53
N ASN A 24 6.27 -41.71 -56.76
CA ASN A 24 5.99 -43.02 -56.13
C ASN A 24 7.16 -44.00 -55.88
N ASN A 25 7.37 -44.42 -54.65
CA ASN A 25 7.07 -45.79 -54.22
C ASN A 25 7.09 -45.92 -52.69
N GLU A 26 6.18 -46.76 -52.30
CA GLU A 26 5.85 -47.16 -50.92
C GLU A 26 6.95 -47.93 -50.19
N THR A 27 6.86 -47.87 -48.85
CA THR A 27 7.00 -48.94 -47.89
C THR A 27 8.37 -49.21 -47.24
N GLU A 28 8.32 -49.26 -45.93
CA GLU A 28 9.24 -49.89 -44.97
C GLU A 28 10.56 -49.15 -44.66
N ALA A 29 10.45 -48.31 -43.58
CA ALA A 29 11.49 -48.24 -42.54
C ALA A 29 11.06 -47.15 -41.48
N THR A 30 10.11 -47.53 -40.63
CA THR A 30 9.71 -46.68 -39.51
C THR A 30 9.78 -47.51 -38.23
N GLU A 31 11.00 -47.63 -37.67
CA GLU A 31 11.15 -48.04 -36.26
C GLU A 31 12.56 -47.77 -35.66
N ALA A 32 13.54 -47.34 -36.44
CA ALA A 32 14.89 -47.13 -35.95
C ALA A 32 15.36 -45.67 -35.83
N ALA A 33 14.47 -44.69 -36.07
CA ALA A 33 14.82 -43.25 -36.00
C ALA A 33 14.26 -42.52 -34.77
N THR A 34 13.53 -43.23 -33.89
CA THR A 34 12.87 -42.59 -32.73
C THR A 34 13.66 -42.74 -31.44
N GLU A 35 14.59 -43.69 -31.33
CA GLU A 35 15.44 -43.85 -30.12
C GLU A 35 16.72 -43.00 -30.16
N ALA A 36 17.23 -42.60 -31.32
CA ALA A 36 18.44 -41.77 -31.42
C ALA A 36 18.19 -40.26 -31.26
N ALA A 37 16.91 -39.82 -31.34
CA ALA A 37 16.56 -38.41 -31.18
C ALA A 37 16.21 -38.05 -29.72
N THR A 38 15.98 -39.05 -28.84
CA THR A 38 15.62 -38.82 -27.45
C THR A 38 16.85 -38.77 -26.51
N GLU A 39 17.97 -39.41 -26.91
CA GLU A 39 19.23 -39.33 -26.15
C GLU A 39 20.07 -38.08 -26.46
N ALA A 40 19.89 -37.46 -27.64
CA ALA A 40 20.63 -36.24 -28.01
C ALA A 40 20.00 -34.94 -27.45
N VAL A 41 18.77 -34.98 -26.95
CA VAL A 41 18.10 -33.82 -26.32
C VAL A 41 18.34 -33.76 -24.82
N THR A 42 18.77 -34.89 -24.19
CA THR A 42 18.99 -34.98 -22.75
C THR A 42 20.44 -34.64 -22.34
N GLU A 43 21.39 -34.61 -23.26
CA GLU A 43 22.79 -34.26 -22.98
C GLU A 43 23.17 -32.82 -23.39
N ALA A 44 22.28 -32.06 -24.06
CA ALA A 44 22.53 -30.67 -24.43
C ALA A 44 21.92 -29.65 -23.47
N ALA A 45 21.28 -30.10 -22.37
CA ALA A 45 20.65 -29.23 -21.39
C ALA A 45 21.43 -29.11 -20.07
N THR A 46 22.69 -29.56 -20.03
CA THR A 46 23.48 -29.57 -18.78
C THR A 46 24.89 -28.98 -18.90
N GLU A 47 25.19 -28.23 -19.96
CA GLU A 47 26.44 -27.46 -19.99
C GLU A 47 26.15 -26.02 -20.43
N GLY A 48 26.20 -25.07 -19.43
CA GLY A 48 26.36 -23.65 -19.70
C GLY A 48 25.22 -22.74 -19.26
N ALA A 49 24.55 -22.98 -18.16
CA ALA A 49 24.07 -21.85 -17.37
C ALA A 49 25.33 -21.29 -16.68
N GLU A 50 25.94 -20.28 -17.25
CA GLU A 50 26.76 -19.35 -16.48
C GLU A 50 25.93 -19.02 -15.24
N ALA A 51 26.52 -19.15 -14.04
CA ALA A 51 25.92 -18.67 -12.82
C ALA A 51 25.72 -17.17 -13.03
N GLY A 52 24.53 -16.81 -13.51
CA GLY A 52 24.14 -15.41 -13.61
C GLY A 52 24.34 -14.80 -12.23
N ASP A 53 24.71 -13.54 -12.22
CA ASP A 53 24.86 -12.77 -11.00
C ASP A 53 23.59 -12.98 -10.16
N LYS A 54 23.71 -13.74 -9.08
CA LYS A 54 22.59 -14.04 -8.17
C LYS A 54 22.33 -12.83 -7.28
N ASN A 55 22.22 -11.65 -7.89
CA ASN A 55 21.89 -10.40 -7.22
C ASN A 55 20.56 -9.87 -7.75
N LEU A 56 19.65 -9.55 -6.84
CA LEU A 56 18.40 -8.90 -7.13
C LEU A 56 18.58 -7.39 -6.91
N ASN A 57 18.49 -6.60 -7.99
CA ASN A 57 18.62 -5.15 -7.98
C ASN A 57 17.23 -4.52 -7.92
N VAL A 58 16.77 -4.10 -6.73
CA VAL A 58 15.39 -3.67 -6.48
C VAL A 58 15.34 -2.24 -5.96
N TYR A 59 14.44 -1.46 -6.53
CA TYR A 59 14.23 -0.06 -6.20
C TYR A 59 12.92 0.15 -5.47
N GLY A 60 12.97 0.76 -4.27
CA GLY A 60 11.81 1.28 -3.53
C GLY A 60 11.75 2.79 -3.68
N ILE A 61 10.77 3.29 -4.42
CA ILE A 61 10.59 4.71 -4.72
C ILE A 61 9.31 5.18 -4.04
N TYR A 62 9.46 5.90 -2.94
CA TYR A 62 8.39 6.30 -2.05
C TYR A 62 8.06 7.80 -2.17
N LYS A 63 6.80 8.16 -1.93
CA LYS A 63 6.34 9.55 -2.01
C LYS A 63 6.99 10.47 -0.99
N SER A 64 7.41 9.96 0.19
CA SER A 64 8.08 10.75 1.24
C SER A 64 8.92 9.88 2.18
N ASP A 65 9.73 10.52 3.03
CA ASP A 65 10.51 9.88 4.10
C ASP A 65 9.74 9.77 5.43
N GLY A 66 8.42 9.76 5.39
CA GLY A 66 7.61 9.56 6.58
C GLY A 66 7.91 8.21 7.26
N ALA A 67 7.82 8.15 8.58
CA ALA A 67 8.17 6.96 9.37
C ALA A 67 7.45 5.69 8.88
N TYR A 68 6.19 5.82 8.46
CA TYR A 68 5.41 4.72 7.89
C TYR A 68 6.13 4.11 6.68
N PHE A 69 6.54 4.92 5.69
CA PHE A 69 7.20 4.44 4.48
C PHE A 69 8.61 3.88 4.73
N VAL A 70 9.37 4.51 5.63
CA VAL A 70 10.69 4.00 6.05
C VAL A 70 10.56 2.65 6.74
N ASN A 71 9.50 2.44 7.53
CA ASN A 71 9.22 1.17 8.20
C ASN A 71 8.76 0.10 7.22
N GLU A 72 7.90 0.47 6.27
CA GLU A 72 7.44 -0.40 5.20
C GLU A 72 8.60 -0.88 4.32
N ALA A 73 9.44 0.06 3.85
CA ALA A 73 10.61 -0.23 3.03
C ALA A 73 11.61 -1.15 3.75
N TRP A 74 11.87 -0.90 5.02
CA TRP A 74 12.74 -1.73 5.84
C TRP A 74 12.23 -3.17 5.97
N ALA A 75 10.93 -3.34 6.22
CA ALA A 75 10.34 -4.67 6.36
C ALA A 75 10.29 -5.42 5.02
N LEU A 76 10.10 -4.71 3.91
CA LEU A 76 10.15 -5.25 2.56
C LEU A 76 11.54 -5.75 2.22
N GLU A 77 12.57 -4.92 2.38
CA GLU A 77 13.97 -5.29 2.19
C GLU A 77 14.34 -6.52 3.01
N LYS A 78 13.99 -6.51 4.31
CA LYS A 78 14.28 -7.61 5.24
C LYS A 78 13.64 -8.92 4.77
N ALA A 79 12.35 -8.92 4.49
CA ALA A 79 11.64 -10.13 4.06
C ALA A 79 12.17 -10.68 2.74
N MET A 80 12.46 -9.80 1.78
CA MET A 80 13.05 -10.18 0.50
C MET A 80 14.45 -10.76 0.67
N THR A 81 15.29 -10.13 1.50
CA THR A 81 16.67 -10.58 1.77
C THR A 81 16.69 -11.95 2.45
N GLU A 82 15.84 -12.18 3.46
CA GLU A 82 15.74 -13.45 4.17
C GLU A 82 15.41 -14.63 3.22
N ILE A 83 14.51 -14.42 2.26
CA ILE A 83 14.17 -15.45 1.26
C ILE A 83 15.32 -15.62 0.26
N ALA A 84 15.85 -14.51 -0.27
CA ALA A 84 16.92 -14.51 -1.25
C ALA A 84 18.17 -15.27 -0.76
N GLU A 85 18.58 -15.03 0.49
CA GLU A 85 19.75 -15.68 1.12
C GLU A 85 19.59 -17.20 1.19
N THR A 86 18.38 -17.72 1.45
CA THR A 86 18.13 -19.19 1.48
C THR A 86 18.40 -19.87 0.14
N GLU A 87 18.26 -19.12 -0.96
CA GLU A 87 18.47 -19.57 -2.34
C GLU A 87 19.83 -19.15 -2.91
N GLY A 88 20.66 -18.51 -2.08
CA GLY A 88 22.00 -18.06 -2.44
C GLY A 88 22.00 -16.83 -3.36
N TYR A 89 20.93 -16.03 -3.31
CA TYR A 89 20.88 -14.68 -3.93
C TYR A 89 21.33 -13.63 -2.92
N THR A 90 21.81 -12.49 -3.45
CA THR A 90 21.97 -11.25 -2.70
C THR A 90 20.88 -10.26 -3.14
N VAL A 91 20.60 -9.28 -2.31
CA VAL A 91 19.66 -8.18 -2.62
C VAL A 91 20.41 -6.87 -2.56
N THR A 92 20.33 -6.09 -3.64
CA THR A 92 20.71 -4.69 -3.65
C THR A 92 19.43 -3.87 -3.59
N TRP A 93 19.15 -3.31 -2.42
CA TRP A 93 17.97 -2.50 -2.19
C TRP A 93 18.30 -1.01 -2.25
N HIS A 94 17.51 -0.26 -3.03
CA HIS A 94 17.64 1.19 -3.18
C HIS A 94 16.39 1.87 -2.63
N TYR A 95 16.47 2.41 -1.41
CA TYR A 95 15.40 3.26 -0.87
C TYR A 95 15.57 4.70 -1.34
N LEU A 96 14.55 5.25 -2.00
CA LEU A 96 14.55 6.60 -2.55
C LEU A 96 13.24 7.31 -2.24
N SER A 97 13.31 8.56 -1.77
CA SER A 97 12.16 9.43 -1.60
C SER A 97 12.04 10.43 -2.76
N CYS A 98 10.84 10.59 -3.28
CA CYS A 98 10.57 11.64 -4.27
C CYS A 98 10.05 12.95 -3.64
N ASP A 99 9.99 13.05 -2.30
CA ASP A 99 9.67 14.28 -1.56
C ASP A 99 8.35 14.93 -2.00
N MET A 100 7.32 14.13 -2.26
CA MET A 100 6.02 14.56 -2.78
C MET A 100 6.09 15.27 -4.15
N ASP A 101 7.17 15.08 -4.92
CA ASP A 101 7.38 15.69 -6.24
C ASP A 101 7.16 14.62 -7.35
N PRO A 102 6.08 14.76 -8.19
CA PRO A 102 5.81 13.84 -9.28
C PRO A 102 6.89 13.79 -10.37
N GLU A 103 7.55 14.91 -10.67
CA GLU A 103 8.61 14.96 -11.68
C GLU A 103 9.87 14.22 -11.18
N LYS A 104 10.20 14.42 -9.90
CA LYS A 104 11.28 13.67 -9.24
C LYS A 104 10.95 12.18 -9.19
N CYS A 105 9.71 11.79 -8.87
CA CYS A 105 9.27 10.41 -8.84
C CYS A 105 9.51 9.71 -10.18
N MET A 106 9.04 10.31 -11.28
CA MET A 106 9.24 9.77 -12.62
C MET A 106 10.72 9.68 -12.99
N THR A 107 11.53 10.70 -12.64
CA THR A 107 12.98 10.69 -12.87
C THR A 107 13.65 9.52 -12.14
N LEU A 108 13.27 9.23 -10.89
CA LEU A 108 13.81 8.11 -10.13
C LEU A 108 13.42 6.77 -10.73
N ILE A 109 12.19 6.62 -11.24
CA ILE A 109 11.73 5.42 -11.95
C ILE A 109 12.55 5.20 -13.24
N GLU A 110 12.76 6.25 -14.02
CA GLU A 110 13.59 6.16 -15.24
C GLU A 110 15.05 5.81 -14.93
N ASN A 111 15.61 6.33 -13.85
CA ASN A 111 16.93 5.97 -13.39
C ASN A 111 17.02 4.49 -12.98
N ALA A 112 16.03 3.99 -12.24
CA ALA A 112 15.95 2.57 -11.85
C ALA A 112 15.89 1.65 -13.10
N ILE A 113 15.08 2.01 -14.09
CA ILE A 113 15.01 1.30 -15.38
C ILE A 113 16.35 1.32 -16.10
N ALA A 114 17.02 2.48 -16.15
CA ALA A 114 18.34 2.61 -16.80
C ALA A 114 19.43 1.80 -16.09
N ASP A 115 19.31 1.65 -14.76
CA ASP A 115 20.19 0.83 -13.93
C ASP A 115 19.81 -0.67 -13.95
N LYS A 116 18.89 -1.06 -14.81
CA LYS A 116 18.41 -2.44 -14.99
C LYS A 116 17.86 -3.05 -13.69
N ALA A 117 16.97 -2.32 -13.03
CA ALA A 117 16.23 -2.85 -11.90
C ALA A 117 15.52 -4.16 -12.28
N ASP A 118 15.61 -5.17 -11.41
CA ASP A 118 14.85 -6.42 -11.54
C ASP A 118 13.38 -6.21 -11.12
N ALA A 119 13.11 -5.22 -10.27
CA ALA A 119 11.77 -4.75 -9.94
C ALA A 119 11.79 -3.33 -9.36
N ILE A 120 10.65 -2.65 -9.47
CA ILE A 120 10.38 -1.36 -8.83
C ILE A 120 9.18 -1.52 -7.89
N VAL A 121 9.35 -1.10 -6.65
CA VAL A 121 8.28 -0.94 -5.67
C VAL A 121 8.03 0.55 -5.51
N THR A 122 6.78 1.00 -5.58
CA THR A 122 6.51 2.45 -5.53
C THR A 122 5.20 2.79 -4.82
N CYS A 123 5.23 3.94 -4.15
CA CYS A 123 4.07 4.69 -3.70
C CYS A 123 4.18 6.10 -4.30
N VAL A 124 3.36 6.40 -5.30
CA VAL A 124 3.46 7.66 -6.04
C VAL A 124 2.87 8.85 -5.28
N PRO A 125 3.43 10.08 -5.42
CA PRO A 125 2.92 11.26 -4.74
C PRO A 125 1.60 11.78 -5.32
N ASP A 126 1.27 11.44 -6.57
CA ASP A 126 0.07 11.85 -7.28
C ASP A 126 -0.46 10.70 -8.12
N GLN A 127 -1.69 10.29 -7.85
CA GLN A 127 -2.34 9.15 -8.53
C GLN A 127 -2.53 9.38 -10.04
N THR A 128 -2.55 10.63 -10.50
CA THR A 128 -2.67 10.94 -11.93
C THR A 128 -1.48 10.46 -12.77
N MET A 129 -0.33 10.19 -12.12
CA MET A 129 0.84 9.65 -12.80
C MET A 129 0.85 8.11 -12.92
N SER A 130 -0.09 7.41 -12.29
CA SER A 130 -0.11 5.94 -12.20
C SER A 130 -0.01 5.24 -13.55
N VAL A 131 -0.81 5.67 -14.53
CA VAL A 131 -0.81 5.08 -15.87
C VAL A 131 0.57 5.23 -16.53
N ALA A 132 1.16 6.43 -16.47
CA ALA A 132 2.47 6.70 -17.06
C ALA A 132 3.58 5.86 -16.40
N VAL A 133 3.53 5.66 -15.08
CA VAL A 133 4.49 4.82 -14.36
C VAL A 133 4.39 3.36 -14.81
N VAL A 134 3.17 2.81 -14.84
CA VAL A 134 2.96 1.42 -15.24
C VAL A 134 3.34 1.17 -16.69
N GLU A 135 2.94 2.07 -17.60
CA GLU A 135 3.32 1.98 -19.02
C GLU A 135 4.85 2.00 -19.20
N ARG A 136 5.52 2.93 -18.51
CA ARG A 136 6.98 3.07 -18.61
C ARG A 136 7.72 1.84 -18.10
N CYS A 137 7.28 1.24 -16.99
CA CYS A 137 7.86 0.00 -16.46
C CYS A 137 7.58 -1.18 -17.41
N ASN A 138 6.37 -1.30 -17.93
CA ASN A 138 5.99 -2.35 -18.86
C ASN A 138 6.78 -2.28 -20.19
N GLU A 139 6.97 -1.09 -20.75
CA GLU A 139 7.80 -0.87 -21.95
C GLU A 139 9.25 -1.33 -21.74
N ALA A 140 9.76 -1.15 -20.53
CA ALA A 140 11.11 -1.57 -20.17
C ALA A 140 11.19 -3.05 -19.76
N GLY A 141 10.06 -3.72 -19.56
CA GLY A 141 10.00 -5.10 -19.07
C GLY A 141 10.39 -5.24 -17.59
N VAL A 142 10.27 -4.15 -16.80
CA VAL A 142 10.57 -4.12 -15.38
C VAL A 142 9.24 -4.26 -14.59
N PRO A 143 9.06 -5.29 -13.78
CA PRO A 143 7.86 -5.42 -12.93
C PRO A 143 7.76 -4.26 -11.95
N VAL A 144 6.56 -3.71 -11.80
CA VAL A 144 6.25 -2.67 -10.82
C VAL A 144 5.20 -3.17 -9.84
N VAL A 145 5.44 -2.93 -8.55
CA VAL A 145 4.53 -3.24 -7.44
C VAL A 145 4.17 -1.95 -6.73
N ALA A 146 2.88 -1.71 -6.54
CA ALA A 146 2.38 -0.60 -5.76
C ALA A 146 2.32 -0.98 -4.27
N VAL A 147 2.73 -0.07 -3.39
CA VAL A 147 2.61 -0.20 -1.94
C VAL A 147 1.91 1.02 -1.36
N ASP A 148 1.21 0.87 -0.24
CA ASP A 148 0.36 1.88 0.41
C ASP A 148 -0.78 2.35 -0.52
N ASP A 149 -0.53 3.27 -1.43
CA ASP A 149 -1.49 3.70 -2.45
C ASP A 149 -1.38 2.84 -3.71
N GLY A 150 -2.52 2.39 -4.26
CA GLY A 150 -2.54 1.63 -5.52
C GLY A 150 -2.18 2.51 -6.72
N LEU A 151 -1.54 1.94 -7.74
CA LEU A 151 -1.46 2.55 -9.06
C LEU A 151 -2.78 2.30 -9.78
N ILE A 152 -3.49 3.36 -10.13
CA ILE A 152 -4.87 3.31 -10.64
C ILE A 152 -5.01 3.94 -12.03
N ASP A 153 -6.00 3.49 -12.78
CA ASP A 153 -6.42 4.13 -14.02
C ASP A 153 -7.45 5.25 -13.79
N GLU A 154 -7.94 5.84 -14.86
CA GLU A 154 -8.95 6.91 -14.82
C GLU A 154 -10.30 6.47 -14.21
N THR A 155 -10.55 5.16 -14.11
CA THR A 155 -11.76 4.60 -13.50
C THR A 155 -11.58 4.30 -12.01
N GLY A 156 -10.35 4.43 -11.49
CA GLY A 156 -9.96 4.06 -10.13
C GLY A 156 -9.61 2.58 -9.97
N ALA A 157 -9.54 1.82 -11.06
CA ALA A 157 -9.13 0.42 -11.02
C ALA A 157 -7.61 0.30 -10.86
N LYS A 158 -7.16 -0.61 -10.00
CA LYS A 158 -5.74 -0.91 -9.82
C LYS A 158 -5.16 -1.56 -11.08
N ILE A 159 -4.05 -1.04 -11.59
CA ILE A 159 -3.39 -1.44 -12.83
C ILE A 159 -2.02 -2.09 -12.63
N ALA A 160 -1.63 -2.30 -11.37
CA ALA A 160 -0.44 -3.04 -10.97
C ALA A 160 -0.74 -3.85 -9.71
N PRO A 161 0.04 -4.93 -9.41
CA PRO A 161 -0.01 -5.60 -8.12
C PRO A 161 0.10 -4.60 -6.98
N TRP A 162 -0.78 -4.72 -5.99
CA TRP A 162 -0.87 -3.76 -4.90
C TRP A 162 -0.84 -4.43 -3.53
N PHE A 163 -0.05 -3.86 -2.63
CA PHE A 163 0.02 -4.19 -1.21
C PHE A 163 -0.24 -2.93 -0.40
N GLY A 164 -1.24 -2.93 0.45
CA GLY A 164 -1.59 -1.75 1.22
C GLY A 164 -2.57 -2.05 2.34
N ILE A 165 -3.34 -1.05 2.71
CA ILE A 165 -4.32 -1.13 3.78
C ILE A 165 -5.74 -0.99 3.22
N ASP A 166 -6.69 -1.69 3.84
CA ASP A 166 -8.11 -1.50 3.58
C ASP A 166 -8.63 -0.32 4.39
N ALA A 167 -8.45 0.89 3.87
CA ALA A 167 -8.74 2.12 4.57
C ALA A 167 -10.20 2.20 5.06
N TYR A 168 -11.17 1.77 4.25
CA TYR A 168 -12.58 1.77 4.64
C TYR A 168 -12.85 0.78 5.77
N ASN A 169 -12.41 -0.47 5.65
CA ASN A 169 -12.66 -1.49 6.66
C ASN A 169 -11.87 -1.24 7.96
N ILE A 170 -10.71 -0.59 7.89
CA ILE A 170 -9.99 -0.11 9.08
C ILE A 170 -10.82 0.95 9.81
N GLY A 171 -11.37 1.92 9.09
CA GLY A 171 -12.29 2.91 9.66
C GLY A 171 -13.56 2.28 10.21
N TYR A 172 -14.13 1.32 9.48
CA TYR A 172 -15.33 0.60 9.91
C TYR A 172 -15.10 -0.13 11.25
N ALA A 173 -13.98 -0.85 11.40
CA ALA A 173 -13.66 -1.53 12.66
C ALA A 173 -13.52 -0.57 13.84
N ALA A 174 -12.90 0.60 13.64
CA ALA A 174 -12.79 1.64 14.65
C ALA A 174 -14.15 2.24 15.04
N GLY A 175 -15.00 2.53 14.05
CA GLY A 175 -16.34 3.05 14.23
C GLY A 175 -17.27 2.04 14.93
N GLU A 176 -17.20 0.76 14.54
CA GLU A 176 -17.95 -0.33 15.17
C GLU A 176 -17.57 -0.49 16.65
N TRP A 177 -16.26 -0.45 16.93
CA TRP A 177 -15.79 -0.51 18.32
C TRP A 177 -16.32 0.68 19.13
N LEU A 178 -16.23 1.91 18.61
CA LEU A 178 -16.69 3.12 19.31
C LEU A 178 -18.20 3.11 19.53
N ALA A 179 -18.98 2.64 18.56
CA ALA A 179 -20.43 2.49 18.66
C ALA A 179 -20.84 1.48 19.75
N ASN A 180 -20.15 0.33 19.80
CA ASN A 180 -20.34 -0.68 20.82
C ASN A 180 -19.91 -0.15 22.20
N TYR A 181 -18.78 0.58 22.29
CA TYR A 181 -18.35 1.23 23.53
C TYR A 181 -19.41 2.20 24.06
N ALA A 182 -19.99 3.03 23.19
CA ALA A 182 -21.06 3.97 23.58
C ALA A 182 -22.29 3.25 24.12
N LYS A 183 -22.69 2.16 23.48
CA LYS A 183 -23.83 1.33 23.86
C LYS A 183 -23.58 0.62 25.19
N ASP A 184 -22.45 -0.03 25.35
CA ASP A 184 -22.12 -0.85 26.52
C ASP A 184 -21.93 -0.02 27.77
N ASN A 185 -21.50 1.25 27.62
CA ASN A 185 -21.36 2.22 28.70
C ASN A 185 -22.62 3.11 28.93
N SER A 186 -23.73 2.83 28.23
CA SER A 186 -25.00 3.56 28.34
C SER A 186 -24.89 5.07 28.08
N LEU A 187 -24.04 5.48 27.13
CA LEU A 187 -23.72 6.88 26.81
C LEU A 187 -24.72 7.52 25.84
N LEU A 188 -25.58 6.74 25.21
CA LEU A 188 -26.46 7.23 24.14
C LEU A 188 -27.58 8.16 24.62
N GLU A 189 -28.06 7.95 25.83
CA GLU A 189 -29.17 8.71 26.41
C GLU A 189 -28.71 9.96 27.20
N ASP A 190 -27.40 10.12 27.39
CA ASP A 190 -26.82 11.25 28.10
C ASP A 190 -26.59 12.43 27.14
N GLU A 191 -27.36 13.50 27.29
CA GLU A 191 -27.26 14.70 26.45
C GLU A 191 -25.92 15.46 26.61
N SER A 192 -25.13 15.15 27.63
CA SER A 192 -23.78 15.71 27.82
C SER A 192 -22.70 14.96 27.09
N VAL A 193 -23.04 13.89 26.40
CA VAL A 193 -22.11 13.11 25.53
C VAL A 193 -22.21 13.57 24.10
N GLY A 194 -21.11 13.93 23.49
CA GLY A 194 -21.00 14.30 22.06
C GLY A 194 -20.14 13.31 21.27
N LEU A 195 -20.49 13.09 20.00
CA LEU A 195 -19.69 12.33 19.04
C LEU A 195 -18.89 13.30 18.17
N MET A 196 -17.58 13.11 18.03
CA MET A 196 -16.74 13.93 17.18
C MET A 196 -15.96 13.05 16.19
N TYR A 197 -16.15 13.31 14.91
CA TYR A 197 -15.29 12.81 13.85
C TYR A 197 -14.21 13.84 13.54
N CYS A 198 -12.97 13.53 13.85
CA CYS A 198 -11.86 14.26 13.26
C CYS A 198 -11.72 13.82 11.82
N THR A 199 -11.57 14.73 10.88
CA THR A 199 -11.53 14.43 9.44
C THR A 199 -10.29 15.00 8.79
N MET A 200 -9.84 14.37 7.72
CA MET A 200 -8.76 14.86 6.85
C MET A 200 -9.31 14.90 5.42
N SER A 201 -10.23 15.83 5.18
CA SER A 201 -11.04 15.89 3.95
C SER A 201 -10.23 16.06 2.66
N THR A 202 -9.00 16.59 2.77
CA THR A 202 -8.08 16.80 1.64
C THR A 202 -7.12 15.63 1.41
N VAL A 203 -7.12 14.61 2.27
CA VAL A 203 -6.22 13.45 2.17
C VAL A 203 -7.00 12.23 1.70
N SER A 204 -6.84 11.87 0.43
CA SER A 204 -7.64 10.85 -0.26
C SER A 204 -7.60 9.47 0.42
N SER A 205 -6.49 9.09 1.05
CA SER A 205 -6.36 7.82 1.80
C SER A 205 -7.04 7.85 3.17
N CYS A 206 -7.36 9.05 3.70
CA CYS A 206 -8.02 9.21 5.01
C CYS A 206 -9.54 9.35 4.90
N VAL A 207 -10.06 9.82 3.78
CA VAL A 207 -11.51 9.96 3.54
C VAL A 207 -12.25 8.63 3.75
N PRO A 208 -11.84 7.50 3.11
CA PRO A 208 -12.52 6.22 3.31
C PRO A 208 -12.51 5.72 4.76
N ARG A 209 -11.52 6.10 5.55
CA ARG A 209 -11.44 5.74 6.99
C ARG A 209 -12.59 6.39 7.77
N THR A 210 -12.86 7.67 7.50
CA THR A 210 -13.97 8.38 8.12
C THR A 210 -15.32 7.82 7.64
N GLU A 211 -15.46 7.61 6.32
CA GLU A 211 -16.68 7.02 5.73
C GLU A 211 -17.00 5.64 6.31
N GLY A 212 -15.97 4.79 6.49
CA GLY A 212 -16.13 3.48 7.12
C GLY A 212 -16.60 3.58 8.57
N ALA A 213 -16.03 4.51 9.34
CA ALA A 213 -16.43 4.70 10.74
C ALA A 213 -17.86 5.24 10.90
N GLU A 214 -18.26 6.17 10.05
CA GLU A 214 -19.63 6.68 10.00
C GLU A 214 -20.64 5.58 9.63
N ALA A 215 -20.28 4.76 8.62
CA ALA A 215 -21.12 3.63 8.22
C ALA A 215 -21.28 2.61 9.35
N ALA A 216 -20.20 2.28 10.07
CA ALA A 216 -20.26 1.36 11.20
C ALA A 216 -21.13 1.90 12.34
N TRP A 217 -20.98 3.20 12.66
CA TRP A 217 -21.86 3.85 13.65
C TRP A 217 -23.34 3.74 13.26
N ALA A 218 -23.65 4.05 11.99
CA ALA A 218 -25.01 3.96 11.46
C ALA A 218 -25.55 2.52 11.45
N ASP A 219 -24.73 1.53 11.14
CA ASP A 219 -25.13 0.12 11.14
C ASP A 219 -25.44 -0.40 12.56
N VAL A 220 -24.65 0.02 13.56
CA VAL A 220 -24.81 -0.43 14.96
C VAL A 220 -25.90 0.34 15.70
N LEU A 221 -25.99 1.67 15.50
CA LEU A 221 -26.76 2.58 16.32
C LEU A 221 -27.81 3.42 15.56
N GLY A 222 -27.85 3.31 14.21
CA GLY A 222 -28.73 4.14 13.39
C GLY A 222 -28.41 5.63 13.53
N ASP A 223 -29.46 6.44 13.72
CA ASP A 223 -29.35 7.90 13.84
C ASP A 223 -29.04 8.37 15.27
N ALA A 224 -28.60 7.48 16.17
CA ALA A 224 -28.28 7.85 17.55
C ALA A 224 -27.21 8.94 17.60
N MET A 225 -27.44 9.97 18.41
CA MET A 225 -26.56 11.13 18.59
C MET A 225 -26.40 12.04 17.35
N SER A 226 -27.24 11.92 16.32
CA SER A 226 -27.15 12.76 15.10
C SER A 226 -27.27 14.26 15.38
N ASP A 227 -27.96 14.64 16.44
CA ASP A 227 -28.14 16.02 16.91
C ASP A 227 -26.94 16.59 17.69
N ARG A 228 -25.99 15.74 18.08
CA ARG A 228 -24.75 16.07 18.81
C ARG A 228 -23.52 15.37 18.24
N THR A 229 -23.53 15.21 16.90
CA THR A 229 -22.38 14.76 16.11
C THR A 229 -21.70 15.99 15.51
N PHE A 230 -20.37 16.05 15.66
CA PHE A 230 -19.53 17.18 15.27
C PHE A 230 -18.38 16.73 14.40
N TYR A 231 -17.87 17.64 13.58
CA TYR A 231 -16.74 17.38 12.68
C TYR A 231 -15.61 18.36 12.97
N ALA A 232 -14.41 17.84 13.12
CA ALA A 232 -13.18 18.59 13.33
C ALA A 232 -12.22 18.29 12.19
N ASP A 233 -12.31 19.07 11.08
CA ASP A 233 -11.44 18.89 9.93
C ASP A 233 -10.06 19.50 10.20
N PHE A 234 -9.00 18.72 9.94
CA PHE A 234 -7.62 19.13 10.15
C PHE A 234 -6.75 18.70 8.97
N GLU A 235 -5.56 19.28 8.85
CA GLU A 235 -4.62 18.94 7.78
C GLU A 235 -3.92 17.60 8.06
N THR A 236 -2.62 17.63 8.44
CA THR A 236 -1.86 16.37 8.64
C THR A 236 -1.11 16.32 9.95
N THR A 237 -1.07 17.44 10.69
CA THR A 237 -0.23 17.55 11.88
C THR A 237 -1.03 17.42 13.18
N LEU A 238 -0.36 17.02 14.24
CA LEU A 238 -0.92 16.99 15.59
C LEU A 238 -1.44 18.38 15.99
N GLU A 239 -0.71 19.46 15.66
CA GLU A 239 -1.12 20.85 16.00
C GLU A 239 -2.44 21.23 15.33
N THR A 240 -2.62 20.93 14.02
CA THR A 240 -3.86 21.23 13.32
C THR A 240 -5.03 20.41 13.86
N ALA A 241 -4.80 19.15 14.23
CA ALA A 241 -5.81 18.28 14.87
C ALA A 241 -6.21 18.81 16.25
N TYR A 242 -5.23 19.21 17.07
CA TYR A 242 -5.49 19.84 18.38
C TYR A 242 -6.34 21.11 18.23
N ASN A 243 -5.98 21.99 17.32
CA ASN A 243 -6.70 23.25 17.09
C ASN A 243 -8.16 22.99 16.64
N ALA A 244 -8.37 22.05 15.73
CA ALA A 244 -9.69 21.69 15.23
C ALA A 244 -10.57 21.08 16.34
N ALA A 245 -10.06 20.12 17.11
CA ALA A 245 -10.76 19.51 18.22
C ALA A 245 -11.05 20.52 19.35
N SER A 246 -10.07 21.36 19.72
CA SER A 246 -10.25 22.43 20.72
C SER A 246 -11.36 23.42 20.33
N ALA A 247 -11.48 23.76 19.04
CA ALA A 247 -12.54 24.63 18.57
C ALA A 247 -13.93 24.00 18.74
N VAL A 248 -14.05 22.69 18.43
CA VAL A 248 -15.31 21.94 18.64
C VAL A 248 -15.66 21.86 20.13
N ILE A 249 -14.71 21.50 20.97
CA ILE A 249 -14.90 21.37 22.42
C ILE A 249 -15.33 22.70 23.03
N THR A 250 -14.61 23.77 22.72
CA THR A 250 -14.90 25.13 23.25
C THR A 250 -16.24 25.69 22.76
N GLY A 251 -16.59 25.36 21.51
CA GLY A 251 -17.87 25.75 20.91
C GLY A 251 -19.09 25.03 21.50
N ASN A 252 -18.90 23.95 22.24
CA ASN A 252 -19.96 23.09 22.78
C ASN A 252 -19.77 22.80 24.26
N PRO A 253 -19.79 23.81 25.13
CA PRO A 253 -19.49 23.67 26.56
C PRO A 253 -20.51 22.82 27.34
N GLN A 254 -21.65 22.49 26.74
CA GLN A 254 -22.66 21.57 27.31
C GLN A 254 -22.21 20.10 27.19
N ILE A 255 -21.31 19.81 26.31
CA ILE A 255 -20.74 18.46 26.14
C ILE A 255 -19.55 18.30 27.08
N THR A 256 -19.64 17.35 27.98
CA THR A 256 -18.61 17.06 28.99
C THR A 256 -17.99 15.67 28.86
N THR A 257 -18.45 14.90 27.88
CA THR A 257 -17.91 13.59 27.51
C THR A 257 -17.86 13.50 26.01
N TRP A 258 -16.68 13.23 25.45
CA TRP A 258 -16.47 13.15 24.02
C TRP A 258 -16.14 11.72 23.59
N LEU A 259 -16.90 11.22 22.62
CA LEU A 259 -16.59 10.03 21.84
C LEU A 259 -15.94 10.49 20.54
N VAL A 260 -14.69 10.15 20.33
CA VAL A 260 -13.91 10.70 19.22
C VAL A 260 -13.33 9.59 18.35
N MET A 261 -13.59 9.67 17.07
CA MET A 261 -12.96 8.86 16.03
C MET A 261 -12.00 9.72 15.22
N THR A 262 -10.82 9.20 14.92
CA THR A 262 -9.80 9.94 14.17
C THR A 262 -9.21 9.09 13.06
N PRO A 263 -8.93 9.66 11.87
CA PRO A 263 -8.45 8.90 10.71
C PRO A 263 -6.93 8.65 10.72
N SER A 264 -6.21 9.14 11.76
CA SER A 264 -4.77 9.02 11.88
C SER A 264 -4.30 9.17 13.33
N GLU A 265 -3.06 8.75 13.62
CA GLU A 265 -2.43 8.93 14.93
C GLU A 265 -2.30 10.39 15.33
N ASN A 266 -1.88 11.28 14.40
CA ASN A 266 -1.82 12.72 14.67
C ASN A 266 -3.17 13.30 15.05
N GLY A 267 -4.25 12.79 14.43
CA GLY A 267 -5.62 13.12 14.83
C GLY A 267 -5.91 12.73 16.26
N ALA A 268 -5.58 11.50 16.64
CA ALA A 268 -5.85 10.97 17.98
C ALA A 268 -5.04 11.70 19.06
N LEU A 269 -3.76 11.94 18.83
CA LEU A 269 -2.89 12.66 19.75
C LEU A 269 -3.31 14.12 19.88
N GLY A 270 -3.68 14.78 18.78
CA GLY A 270 -4.17 16.16 18.80
C GLY A 270 -5.51 16.29 19.52
N ALA A 271 -6.51 15.46 19.19
CA ALA A 271 -7.81 15.47 19.86
C ALA A 271 -7.68 15.05 21.32
N GLY A 272 -6.85 14.04 21.63
CA GLY A 272 -6.54 13.62 22.99
C GLY A 272 -5.97 14.77 23.84
N SER A 273 -4.97 15.51 23.29
CA SER A 273 -4.42 16.70 23.96
C SER A 273 -5.46 17.77 24.24
N ALA A 274 -6.36 18.04 23.29
CA ALA A 274 -7.43 19.02 23.47
C ALA A 274 -8.41 18.61 24.57
N ILE A 275 -8.76 17.33 24.64
CA ILE A 275 -9.64 16.77 25.68
C ILE A 275 -8.96 16.81 27.06
N GLU A 276 -7.66 16.46 27.13
CA GLU A 276 -6.89 16.53 28.39
C GLU A 276 -6.78 17.97 28.91
N GLU A 277 -6.51 18.95 28.03
CA GLU A 277 -6.45 20.36 28.42
C GLU A 277 -7.81 20.89 28.90
N ALA A 278 -8.91 20.41 28.30
CA ALA A 278 -10.26 20.73 28.76
C ALA A 278 -10.64 20.05 30.10
N GLY A 279 -9.81 19.14 30.62
CA GLY A 279 -10.07 18.38 31.84
C GLY A 279 -11.15 17.31 31.70
N LEU A 280 -11.39 16.80 30.49
CA LEU A 280 -12.46 15.85 30.15
C LEU A 280 -11.93 14.42 29.83
N ALA A 281 -10.67 14.15 30.09
CA ALA A 281 -10.02 12.88 29.69
C ALA A 281 -10.59 11.64 30.43
N GLU A 282 -11.01 11.77 31.66
CA GLU A 282 -11.51 10.63 32.45
C GLU A 282 -12.82 10.05 31.91
N THR A 283 -13.69 10.92 31.38
CA THR A 283 -15.02 10.54 30.86
C THR A 283 -15.02 10.28 29.37
N SER A 284 -14.07 10.85 28.61
CA SER A 284 -14.01 10.79 27.16
C SER A 284 -13.28 9.55 26.64
N CYS A 285 -13.47 9.28 25.35
CA CYS A 285 -12.86 8.17 24.63
C CYS A 285 -12.41 8.62 23.24
N VAL A 286 -11.15 8.40 22.91
CA VAL A 286 -10.60 8.61 21.56
C VAL A 286 -10.22 7.25 20.99
N VAL A 287 -10.60 7.01 19.72
CA VAL A 287 -10.16 5.86 18.94
C VAL A 287 -9.21 6.35 17.85
N ALA A 288 -8.03 5.77 17.83
CA ALA A 288 -6.97 6.09 16.85
C ALA A 288 -7.01 5.14 15.65
N LEU A 289 -6.56 5.62 14.49
CA LEU A 289 -6.15 4.78 13.38
C LEU A 289 -4.63 4.87 13.22
N GLY A 290 -3.96 3.69 13.25
CA GLY A 290 -2.53 3.58 13.47
C GLY A 290 -2.20 3.55 14.97
N ALA A 291 -1.05 2.99 15.32
CA ALA A 291 -0.64 2.90 16.71
C ALA A 291 0.88 2.87 16.93
N ASP A 292 1.70 3.22 15.97
CA ASP A 292 3.16 3.23 16.16
C ASP A 292 3.56 4.30 17.20
N GLU A 293 3.06 5.54 17.05
CA GLU A 293 3.31 6.62 17.99
C GLU A 293 2.39 6.55 19.22
N VAL A 294 1.14 6.14 19.04
CA VAL A 294 0.22 5.93 20.17
C VAL A 294 0.78 4.92 21.16
N ALA A 295 1.38 3.82 20.71
CA ALA A 295 2.03 2.83 21.56
C ALA A 295 3.22 3.41 22.34
N ASN A 296 4.02 4.29 21.71
CA ASN A 296 5.11 4.99 22.39
C ASN A 296 4.58 5.91 23.51
N GLN A 297 3.44 6.54 23.28
CA GLN A 297 2.80 7.37 24.30
C GLN A 297 2.20 6.53 25.44
N TRP A 298 1.63 5.37 25.12
CA TRP A 298 1.17 4.42 26.15
C TRP A 298 2.33 3.86 26.99
N ASP A 299 3.49 3.56 26.38
CA ASP A 299 4.72 3.20 27.12
C ASP A 299 5.15 4.27 28.10
N ALA A 300 4.95 5.55 27.74
CA ALA A 300 5.28 6.69 28.60
C ALA A 300 4.17 6.99 29.63
N GLY A 301 3.05 6.27 29.61
CA GLY A 301 1.90 6.50 30.51
C GLY A 301 1.08 7.74 30.16
N ASN A 302 1.14 8.20 28.91
CA ASN A 302 0.42 9.35 28.41
C ASN A 302 -0.87 8.93 27.68
N TYR A 303 -1.75 9.91 27.42
CA TYR A 303 -2.95 9.75 26.59
C TYR A 303 -3.87 8.60 27.00
N ALA A 304 -4.19 8.51 28.30
CA ALA A 304 -5.14 7.51 28.80
C ALA A 304 -6.54 7.65 28.16
N VAL A 305 -6.86 8.80 27.57
CA VAL A 305 -8.09 9.07 26.83
C VAL A 305 -8.16 8.32 25.49
N ILE A 306 -7.01 7.96 24.88
CA ILE A 306 -6.95 7.06 23.72
C ILE A 306 -7.14 5.64 24.25
N ARG A 307 -8.36 5.12 24.12
CA ARG A 307 -8.75 3.85 24.73
C ARG A 307 -8.59 2.67 23.78
N GLU A 308 -8.56 2.95 22.47
CA GLU A 308 -8.47 1.94 21.45
C GLU A 308 -7.75 2.51 20.22
N ALA A 309 -7.10 1.64 19.48
CA ALA A 309 -6.54 1.95 18.19
C ALA A 309 -6.78 0.81 17.19
N ALA A 310 -7.20 1.14 15.99
CA ALA A 310 -7.18 0.22 14.86
C ALA A 310 -5.75 0.19 14.32
N TYR A 311 -4.95 -0.76 14.80
CA TYR A 311 -3.56 -0.92 14.40
C TYR A 311 -3.46 -1.54 13.02
N PHE A 312 -2.77 -0.88 12.14
CA PHE A 312 -2.23 -1.38 10.89
C PHE A 312 -0.79 -0.89 10.77
N SER A 313 0.04 -1.65 10.09
CA SER A 313 1.48 -1.36 10.07
C SER A 313 2.06 -1.40 8.67
N GLY A 314 2.83 -0.40 8.30
CA GLY A 314 3.68 -0.41 7.13
C GLY A 314 4.64 -1.60 7.12
N MET A 315 5.09 -2.06 8.30
CA MET A 315 5.94 -3.24 8.39
C MET A 315 5.24 -4.53 7.95
N VAL A 316 3.93 -4.69 8.22
CA VAL A 316 3.17 -5.84 7.71
C VAL A 316 3.03 -5.74 6.19
N VAL A 317 2.65 -4.57 5.67
CA VAL A 317 2.55 -4.33 4.22
C VAL A 317 3.89 -4.62 3.54
N GLY A 318 4.98 -4.06 4.04
CA GLY A 318 6.31 -4.26 3.49
C GLY A 318 6.75 -5.73 3.51
N ARG A 319 6.54 -6.44 4.64
CA ARG A 319 6.86 -7.86 4.74
C ARG A 319 6.12 -8.70 3.70
N GLU A 320 4.82 -8.49 3.53
CA GLU A 320 4.02 -9.23 2.58
C GLU A 320 4.43 -8.91 1.13
N ALA A 321 4.65 -7.63 0.82
CA ALA A 321 5.15 -7.20 -0.48
C ALA A 321 6.53 -7.77 -0.80
N GLY A 322 7.46 -7.71 0.15
CA GLY A 322 8.82 -8.26 0.01
C GLY A 322 8.83 -9.77 -0.16
N THR A 323 8.00 -10.48 0.60
CA THR A 323 7.82 -11.92 0.48
C THR A 323 7.29 -12.32 -0.91
N ALA A 324 6.24 -11.64 -1.37
CA ALA A 324 5.64 -11.89 -2.67
C ALA A 324 6.62 -11.56 -3.81
N LEU A 325 7.32 -10.43 -3.70
CA LEU A 325 8.29 -9.99 -4.71
C LEU A 325 9.49 -10.94 -4.81
N ALA A 326 10.06 -11.40 -3.68
CA ALA A 326 11.12 -12.39 -3.67
C ALA A 326 10.68 -13.70 -4.34
N ASN A 327 9.49 -14.19 -4.01
CA ASN A 327 8.94 -15.40 -4.63
C ASN A 327 8.70 -15.23 -6.14
N TYR A 328 8.28 -14.05 -6.57
CA TYR A 328 8.13 -13.73 -7.99
C TYR A 328 9.49 -13.73 -8.71
N LEU A 329 10.49 -13.04 -8.20
CA LEU A 329 11.79 -12.88 -8.82
C LEU A 329 12.62 -14.19 -8.84
N ILE A 330 12.49 -15.00 -7.79
CA ILE A 330 13.32 -16.21 -7.60
C ILE A 330 12.65 -17.45 -8.20
N TYR A 331 11.33 -17.61 -7.96
CA TYR A 331 10.61 -18.84 -8.35
C TYR A 331 9.59 -18.62 -9.48
N GLY A 332 9.38 -17.36 -9.93
CA GLY A 332 8.36 -17.04 -10.94
C GLY A 332 6.92 -17.17 -10.42
N THR A 333 6.72 -17.12 -9.10
CA THR A 333 5.39 -17.16 -8.49
C THR A 333 4.63 -15.89 -8.86
N GLU A 334 3.40 -16.01 -9.35
CA GLU A 334 2.58 -14.86 -9.73
C GLU A 334 2.33 -13.92 -8.54
N LEU A 335 2.51 -12.61 -8.76
CA LEU A 335 2.18 -11.60 -7.76
C LEU A 335 0.66 -11.53 -7.58
N PRO A 336 0.14 -11.43 -6.35
CA PRO A 336 -1.27 -11.20 -6.12
C PRO A 336 -1.67 -9.85 -6.73
N ALA A 337 -2.84 -9.80 -7.38
CA ALA A 337 -3.35 -8.53 -7.92
C ALA A 337 -3.57 -7.51 -6.82
N GLU A 338 -3.98 -7.97 -5.62
CA GLU A 338 -4.30 -7.13 -4.48
C GLU A 338 -4.04 -7.86 -3.16
N TYR A 339 -3.42 -7.18 -2.21
CA TYR A 339 -3.30 -7.59 -0.82
C TYR A 339 -3.60 -6.39 0.10
N ALA A 340 -4.71 -6.46 0.80
CA ALA A 340 -5.12 -5.45 1.77
C ALA A 340 -4.88 -5.94 3.20
N THR A 341 -4.02 -5.24 3.93
CA THR A 341 -3.73 -5.55 5.33
C THR A 341 -4.90 -5.14 6.21
N PRO A 342 -5.48 -6.06 7.01
CA PRO A 342 -6.53 -5.72 7.96
C PRO A 342 -5.97 -4.97 9.16
N ALA A 343 -6.85 -4.23 9.87
CA ALA A 343 -6.51 -3.69 11.18
C ALA A 343 -6.67 -4.74 12.28
N VAL A 344 -5.86 -4.59 13.34
CA VAL A 344 -6.05 -5.28 14.61
C VAL A 344 -6.47 -4.23 15.64
N MET A 345 -7.60 -4.46 16.31
CA MET A 345 -8.04 -3.57 17.39
C MET A 345 -7.18 -3.83 18.63
N ILE A 346 -6.53 -2.77 19.10
CA ILE A 346 -5.59 -2.83 20.24
C ILE A 346 -5.88 -1.74 21.26
N ASP A 347 -5.62 -2.06 22.51
CA ASP A 347 -5.70 -1.15 23.64
C ASP A 347 -4.44 -1.20 24.52
N GLN A 348 -4.45 -0.47 25.62
CA GLN A 348 -3.31 -0.43 26.56
C GLN A 348 -3.02 -1.77 27.25
N THR A 349 -3.88 -2.77 27.11
CA THR A 349 -3.68 -4.11 27.73
C THR A 349 -3.04 -5.11 26.78
N ASN A 350 -3.15 -4.92 25.46
CA ASN A 350 -2.74 -5.89 24.47
C ASN A 350 -1.77 -5.35 23.40
N TYR A 351 -1.47 -4.04 23.38
CA TYR A 351 -0.64 -3.43 22.33
C TYR A 351 0.78 -4.00 22.27
N LEU A 352 1.36 -4.41 23.41
CA LEU A 352 2.71 -4.99 23.45
C LEU A 352 2.84 -6.30 22.66
N ASP A 353 1.73 -7.04 22.54
CA ASP A 353 1.70 -8.32 21.83
C ASP A 353 1.43 -8.15 20.31
N ASN A 354 0.97 -6.97 19.90
CA ASN A 354 0.48 -6.73 18.54
C ASN A 354 1.31 -5.71 17.74
N VAL A 355 1.86 -4.68 18.40
CA VAL A 355 2.63 -3.64 17.71
C VAL A 355 4.01 -4.15 17.33
N ILE A 356 4.30 -4.16 16.03
CA ILE A 356 5.60 -4.58 15.51
C ILE A 356 6.61 -3.44 15.68
N ARG A 357 7.77 -3.73 16.27
CA ARG A 357 8.86 -2.77 16.49
C ARG A 357 10.15 -3.26 15.81
N LYS A 358 10.98 -2.33 15.34
CA LYS A 358 12.25 -2.66 14.66
C LYS A 358 13.26 -3.38 15.55
N ASP A 359 13.21 -3.14 16.86
CA ASP A 359 14.16 -3.63 17.85
C ASP A 359 13.59 -4.81 18.68
N GLY A 360 12.49 -5.40 18.22
CA GLY A 360 11.76 -6.49 18.87
C GLY A 360 12.14 -7.89 18.39
#